data_d73204c75190baddf1e134f311b03618
#
_entry.id   d73204c75190baddf1e134f311b03618
#
_cell.length_a   1.000
_cell.length_b   1.000
_cell.length_c   1.000
_cell.angle_alpha   90.00
_cell.angle_beta   90.00
_cell.angle_gamma   90.00
#
_symmetry.space_group_name_H-M   'P 1'
#
loop_
_entity.id
_entity.type
_entity.pdbx_description
1 polymer ?
#
loop_
_entity_poly.entity_id
_entity_poly.type
_entity_poly.pdbx_seq_one_letter_code
_entity_poly.pdbx_strand_id
1 'polypeptide(L)'
;MLSIAIVEDEATIRKQIIFLIQRKKTAVKIAEFASGEDFLLAKEDFHLVFLDIQMKGVDGIETARRLRQEQRNSLIIFVTALKDYVFQAFDVSAFHYLLKPINSDRFGQVFDRAVENIEQYSQYKNHPLLIQLKGRSICIEKTEILYLENRLKKIEIHTLNETIEFYASMKNLEPQLSTAFFRCHRGYLVNMYWIHEYDNSTIILKNGEKIYLAKEKYSAFKKAYMRYLRNGNG
;
A
#
# COMPACT_ATOMS: atom_id res chain seq x y z
N MET A 1 6.62 -7.37 -14.94
CA MET A 1 5.82 -8.62 -14.86
C MET A 1 5.35 -8.77 -13.43
N LEU A 2 4.05 -8.98 -13.21
CA LEU A 2 3.45 -9.08 -11.88
C LEU A 2 3.83 -10.42 -11.22
N SER A 3 4.40 -10.40 -9.99
CA SER A 3 4.72 -11.61 -9.21
C SER A 3 3.61 -11.89 -8.20
N ILE A 4 3.10 -13.12 -8.18
CA ILE A 4 1.97 -13.54 -7.34
C ILE A 4 2.37 -14.80 -6.57
N ALA A 5 2.13 -14.80 -5.25
CA ALA A 5 2.20 -16.00 -4.43
C ALA A 5 0.78 -16.54 -4.16
N ILE A 6 0.65 -17.85 -4.15
CA ILE A 6 -0.55 -18.55 -3.70
C ILE A 6 -0.13 -19.47 -2.55
N VAL A 7 -0.63 -19.17 -1.35
CA VAL A 7 -0.29 -19.87 -0.10
C VAL A 7 -1.56 -20.56 0.40
N GLU A 8 -1.64 -21.86 0.19
CA GLU A 8 -2.87 -22.66 0.41
C GLU A 8 -2.47 -24.14 0.51
N ASP A 9 -2.90 -24.87 1.51
CA ASP A 9 -2.51 -26.27 1.69
C ASP A 9 -3.28 -27.23 0.76
N GLU A 10 -4.49 -26.87 0.31
CA GLU A 10 -5.29 -27.67 -0.63
C GLU A 10 -4.85 -27.44 -2.09
N ALA A 11 -4.20 -28.44 -2.71
CA ALA A 11 -3.77 -28.37 -4.11
C ALA A 11 -4.88 -28.07 -5.13
N THR A 12 -6.12 -28.51 -4.83
CA THR A 12 -7.30 -28.25 -5.66
C THR A 12 -7.67 -26.78 -5.70
N ILE A 13 -7.60 -26.11 -4.56
CA ILE A 13 -7.86 -24.66 -4.43
C ILE A 13 -6.73 -23.86 -5.09
N ARG A 14 -5.45 -24.23 -4.89
CA ARG A 14 -4.33 -23.58 -5.61
C ARG A 14 -4.55 -23.62 -7.11
N LYS A 15 -4.88 -24.80 -7.68
CA LYS A 15 -5.17 -24.94 -9.12
C LYS A 15 -6.37 -24.10 -9.57
N GLN A 16 -7.41 -24.00 -8.75
CA GLN A 16 -8.56 -23.14 -9.05
C GLN A 16 -8.16 -21.67 -9.13
N ILE A 17 -7.37 -21.17 -8.16
CA ILE A 17 -6.88 -19.78 -8.16
C ILE A 17 -6.00 -19.53 -9.39
N ILE A 18 -5.07 -20.44 -9.71
CA ILE A 18 -4.21 -20.35 -10.91
C ILE A 18 -5.06 -20.26 -12.18
N PHE A 19 -6.05 -21.14 -12.33
CA PHE A 19 -6.96 -21.14 -13.46
C PHE A 19 -7.69 -19.81 -13.61
N LEU A 20 -8.19 -19.24 -12.50
CA LEU A 20 -8.87 -17.95 -12.51
C LEU A 20 -7.93 -16.79 -12.89
N ILE A 21 -6.68 -16.82 -12.42
CA ILE A 21 -5.65 -15.83 -12.79
C ILE A 21 -5.31 -15.94 -14.27
N GLN A 22 -5.12 -17.16 -14.80
CA GLN A 22 -4.74 -17.39 -16.19
C GLN A 22 -5.81 -16.94 -17.18
N ARG A 23 -7.08 -16.90 -16.79
CA ARG A 23 -8.17 -16.33 -17.59
C ARG A 23 -8.05 -14.82 -17.76
N LYS A 24 -7.26 -14.16 -16.94
CA LYS A 24 -6.95 -12.74 -17.07
C LYS A 24 -5.77 -12.57 -18.03
N LYS A 25 -5.85 -11.61 -18.93
CA LYS A 25 -4.80 -11.35 -19.94
C LYS A 25 -3.58 -10.60 -19.34
N THR A 26 -3.31 -10.78 -18.08
CA THR A 26 -2.22 -10.10 -17.37
C THR A 26 -0.98 -11.00 -17.35
N ALA A 27 0.18 -10.46 -17.73
CA ALA A 27 1.45 -11.19 -17.67
C ALA A 27 1.89 -11.36 -16.21
N VAL A 28 1.85 -12.60 -15.69
CA VAL A 28 2.12 -12.92 -14.28
C VAL A 28 3.19 -14.02 -14.15
N LYS A 29 3.99 -13.92 -13.06
CA LYS A 29 4.80 -15.04 -12.53
C LYS A 29 4.09 -15.54 -11.28
N ILE A 30 3.74 -16.82 -11.22
CA ILE A 30 3.04 -17.42 -10.08
C ILE A 30 4.00 -18.36 -9.36
N ALA A 31 4.04 -18.26 -8.03
CA ALA A 31 4.68 -19.21 -7.13
C ALA A 31 3.62 -19.82 -6.20
N GLU A 32 3.72 -21.13 -5.96
CA GLU A 32 2.81 -21.89 -5.11
C GLU A 32 3.52 -22.31 -3.83
N PHE A 33 2.84 -22.20 -2.70
CA PHE A 33 3.30 -22.63 -1.40
C PHE A 33 2.20 -23.45 -0.72
N ALA A 34 2.56 -24.58 -0.14
CA ALA A 34 1.62 -25.45 0.55
C ALA A 34 1.48 -25.12 2.05
N SER A 35 2.29 -24.20 2.56
CA SER A 35 2.26 -23.75 3.95
C SER A 35 2.72 -22.30 4.11
N GLY A 36 2.35 -21.67 5.23
CA GLY A 36 2.84 -20.36 5.60
C GLY A 36 4.33 -20.33 5.84
N GLU A 37 4.88 -21.41 6.41
CA GLU A 37 6.32 -21.58 6.68
C GLU A 37 7.15 -21.58 5.39
N ASP A 38 6.76 -22.36 4.38
CA ASP A 38 7.46 -22.42 3.09
C ASP A 38 7.47 -21.05 2.41
N PHE A 39 6.35 -20.35 2.48
CA PHE A 39 6.22 -18.99 1.93
C PHE A 39 7.14 -17.99 2.65
N LEU A 40 7.20 -18.02 3.97
CA LEU A 40 8.07 -17.13 4.75
C LEU A 40 9.56 -17.44 4.53
N LEU A 41 9.90 -18.72 4.41
CA LEU A 41 11.28 -19.16 4.14
C LEU A 41 11.80 -18.78 2.75
N ALA A 42 10.91 -18.65 1.77
CA ALA A 42 11.29 -18.30 0.39
C ALA A 42 11.95 -16.92 0.26
N LYS A 43 11.68 -15.97 1.20
CA LYS A 43 12.25 -14.61 1.24
C LYS A 43 12.17 -13.85 -0.09
N GLU A 44 11.27 -14.27 -0.98
CA GLU A 44 10.97 -13.58 -2.22
C GLU A 44 9.90 -12.51 -2.00
N ASP A 45 10.02 -11.39 -2.71
CA ASP A 45 9.01 -10.34 -2.70
C ASP A 45 7.97 -10.58 -3.79
N PHE A 46 6.72 -10.62 -3.39
CA PHE A 46 5.57 -10.74 -4.28
C PHE A 46 4.75 -9.45 -4.27
N HIS A 47 4.21 -9.09 -5.41
CA HIS A 47 3.29 -7.94 -5.50
C HIS A 47 1.93 -8.27 -4.90
N LEU A 48 1.47 -9.52 -5.08
CA LEU A 48 0.17 -9.99 -4.61
C LEU A 48 0.31 -11.38 -3.98
N VAL A 49 -0.33 -11.58 -2.84
CA VAL A 49 -0.38 -12.86 -2.13
C VAL A 49 -1.84 -13.27 -1.94
N PHE A 50 -2.24 -14.40 -2.51
CA PHE A 50 -3.45 -15.11 -2.12
C PHE A 50 -3.10 -16.03 -0.96
N LEU A 51 -3.78 -15.89 0.17
CA LEU A 51 -3.40 -16.53 1.43
C LEU A 51 -4.63 -17.16 2.09
N ASP A 52 -4.62 -18.47 2.30
CA ASP A 52 -5.63 -19.08 3.17
C ASP A 52 -5.33 -18.79 4.64
N ILE A 53 -6.38 -18.63 5.43
CA ILE A 53 -6.27 -18.48 6.88
C ILE A 53 -6.08 -19.85 7.54
N GLN A 54 -6.86 -20.83 7.11
CA GLN A 54 -6.83 -22.17 7.68
C GLN A 54 -5.82 -23.08 6.98
N MET A 55 -4.60 -23.10 7.48
CA MET A 55 -3.55 -24.01 7.04
C MET A 55 -2.96 -24.76 8.22
N LYS A 56 -2.36 -25.93 7.96
CA LYS A 56 -1.59 -26.64 8.98
C LYS A 56 -0.32 -25.86 9.33
N GLY A 57 0.04 -25.84 10.62
CA GLY A 57 1.22 -25.11 11.09
C GLY A 57 0.93 -23.62 11.34
N VAL A 58 1.68 -22.73 10.71
CA VAL A 58 1.47 -21.28 10.81
C VAL A 58 0.25 -20.89 9.99
N ASP A 59 -0.79 -20.36 10.65
CA ASP A 59 -1.99 -19.91 9.97
C ASP A 59 -1.75 -18.66 9.10
N GLY A 60 -2.74 -18.31 8.25
CA GLY A 60 -2.60 -17.21 7.32
C GLY A 60 -2.54 -15.84 7.99
N ILE A 61 -3.19 -15.64 9.14
CA ILE A 61 -3.14 -14.37 9.86
C ILE A 61 -1.74 -14.15 10.45
N GLU A 62 -1.18 -15.18 11.09
CA GLU A 62 0.19 -15.12 11.61
C GLU A 62 1.23 -14.99 10.48
N THR A 63 1.02 -15.69 9.36
CA THR A 63 1.84 -15.52 8.15
C THR A 63 1.82 -14.07 7.65
N ALA A 64 0.64 -13.48 7.56
CA ALA A 64 0.50 -12.07 7.16
C ALA A 64 1.15 -11.10 8.16
N ARG A 65 1.03 -11.37 9.46
CA ARG A 65 1.65 -10.56 10.53
C ARG A 65 3.17 -10.58 10.42
N ARG A 66 3.79 -11.75 10.22
CA ARG A 66 5.25 -11.88 10.02
C ARG A 66 5.71 -11.16 8.75
N LEU A 67 4.93 -11.28 7.68
CA LEU A 67 5.21 -10.55 6.44
C LEU A 67 5.28 -9.03 6.66
N ARG A 68 4.37 -8.47 7.47
CA ARG A 68 4.38 -7.04 7.83
C ARG A 68 5.55 -6.66 8.73
N GLN A 69 5.91 -7.52 9.69
CA GLN A 69 7.09 -7.31 10.55
C GLN A 69 8.39 -7.28 9.75
N GLU A 70 8.48 -8.08 8.69
CA GLU A 70 9.61 -8.08 7.74
C GLU A 70 9.56 -6.92 6.73
N GLN A 71 8.63 -5.98 6.88
CA GLN A 71 8.42 -4.82 5.98
C GLN A 71 8.14 -5.21 4.52
N ARG A 72 7.64 -6.42 4.27
CA ARG A 72 7.24 -6.88 2.95
C ARG A 72 5.83 -6.39 2.62
N ASN A 73 5.75 -5.47 1.67
CA ASN A 73 4.54 -4.70 1.36
C ASN A 73 3.67 -5.33 0.26
N SER A 74 3.61 -6.67 0.19
CA SER A 74 2.71 -7.36 -0.73
C SER A 74 1.24 -7.02 -0.44
N LEU A 75 0.42 -6.87 -1.47
CA LEU A 75 -1.03 -6.87 -1.30
C LEU A 75 -1.48 -8.27 -0.87
N ILE A 76 -2.27 -8.39 0.19
CA ILE A 76 -2.78 -9.66 0.68
C ILE A 76 -4.26 -9.77 0.40
N ILE A 77 -4.66 -10.84 -0.29
CA ILE A 77 -6.05 -11.25 -0.46
C ILE A 77 -6.22 -12.57 0.27
N PHE A 78 -7.01 -12.56 1.35
CA PHE A 78 -7.36 -13.80 2.01
C PHE A 78 -8.39 -14.59 1.19
N VAL A 79 -8.17 -15.90 1.07
CA VAL A 79 -9.10 -16.85 0.41
C VAL A 79 -9.38 -17.98 1.37
N THR A 80 -10.53 -17.98 2.05
CA THR A 80 -10.78 -18.90 3.17
C THR A 80 -12.26 -19.26 3.32
N ALA A 81 -12.53 -20.35 4.01
CA ALA A 81 -13.90 -20.74 4.39
C ALA A 81 -14.44 -19.97 5.61
N LEU A 82 -13.57 -19.35 6.39
CA LEU A 82 -13.91 -18.67 7.65
C LEU A 82 -14.52 -17.28 7.38
N LYS A 83 -15.68 -17.00 8.02
CA LYS A 83 -16.35 -15.68 7.91
C LYS A 83 -15.94 -14.71 9.03
N ASP A 84 -15.53 -15.22 10.16
CA ASP A 84 -15.39 -14.43 11.38
C ASP A 84 -14.01 -13.77 11.54
N TYR A 85 -13.09 -14.02 10.61
CA TYR A 85 -11.72 -13.48 10.64
C TYR A 85 -11.55 -12.14 9.91
N VAL A 86 -12.65 -11.54 9.45
CA VAL A 86 -12.62 -10.26 8.74
C VAL A 86 -11.97 -9.14 9.58
N PHE A 87 -12.21 -9.11 10.89
CA PHE A 87 -11.60 -8.13 11.79
C PHE A 87 -10.08 -8.32 11.92
N GLN A 88 -9.60 -9.55 12.05
CA GLN A 88 -8.17 -9.85 12.13
C GLN A 88 -7.44 -9.57 10.81
N ALA A 89 -8.14 -9.72 9.67
CA ALA A 89 -7.61 -9.32 8.37
C ALA A 89 -7.36 -7.80 8.28
N PHE A 90 -8.13 -6.98 9.01
CA PHE A 90 -7.87 -5.54 9.14
C PHE A 90 -6.56 -5.24 9.86
N ASP A 91 -6.23 -5.98 10.93
CA ASP A 91 -5.02 -5.75 11.74
C ASP A 91 -3.72 -5.97 10.94
N VAL A 92 -3.79 -6.81 9.90
CA VAL A 92 -2.65 -7.09 9.00
C VAL A 92 -2.73 -6.32 7.68
N SER A 93 -3.60 -5.32 7.59
CA SER A 93 -3.81 -4.49 6.40
C SER A 93 -4.06 -5.33 5.13
N ALA A 94 -4.99 -6.29 5.21
CA ALA A 94 -5.38 -7.08 4.04
C ALA A 94 -6.10 -6.20 3.01
N PHE A 95 -5.75 -6.38 1.74
CA PHE A 95 -6.39 -5.68 0.62
C PHE A 95 -7.84 -6.14 0.41
N HIS A 96 -8.08 -7.45 0.51
CA HIS A 96 -9.41 -8.01 0.34
C HIS A 96 -9.54 -9.38 1.01
N TYR A 97 -10.80 -9.84 1.08
CA TYR A 97 -11.20 -11.10 1.66
C TYR A 97 -12.17 -11.83 0.70
N LEU A 98 -11.86 -13.06 0.32
CA LEU A 98 -12.67 -13.90 -0.55
C LEU A 98 -13.08 -15.17 0.21
N LEU A 99 -14.37 -15.48 0.17
CA LEU A 99 -14.88 -16.70 0.78
C LEU A 99 -14.83 -17.88 -0.19
N LYS A 100 -14.44 -19.04 0.33
CA LYS A 100 -14.64 -20.33 -0.35
C LYS A 100 -16.13 -20.76 -0.23
N PRO A 101 -16.77 -21.30 -1.30
CA PRO A 101 -16.20 -21.55 -2.62
C PRO A 101 -15.99 -20.26 -3.41
N ILE A 102 -14.88 -20.20 -4.15
CA ILE A 102 -14.47 -18.98 -4.86
C ILE A 102 -15.43 -18.70 -6.02
N ASN A 103 -16.16 -17.58 -5.91
CA ASN A 103 -16.97 -17.07 -7.01
C ASN A 103 -16.09 -16.40 -8.06
N SER A 104 -16.17 -16.84 -9.34
CA SER A 104 -15.31 -16.38 -10.43
C SER A 104 -15.45 -14.89 -10.72
N ASP A 105 -16.68 -14.34 -10.68
CA ASP A 105 -16.92 -12.94 -10.99
C ASP A 105 -16.38 -12.02 -9.90
N ARG A 106 -16.62 -12.43 -8.64
CA ARG A 106 -16.07 -11.72 -7.48
C ARG A 106 -14.54 -11.76 -7.46
N PHE A 107 -13.95 -12.92 -7.73
CA PHE A 107 -12.50 -13.06 -7.88
C PHE A 107 -11.98 -12.11 -8.96
N GLY A 108 -12.62 -12.10 -10.13
CA GLY A 108 -12.25 -11.24 -11.23
C GLY A 108 -12.23 -9.76 -10.86
N GLN A 109 -13.27 -9.26 -10.21
CA GLN A 109 -13.36 -7.87 -9.76
C GLN A 109 -12.26 -7.51 -8.74
N VAL A 110 -11.98 -8.41 -7.79
CA VAL A 110 -10.98 -8.19 -6.74
C VAL A 110 -9.57 -8.23 -7.34
N PHE A 111 -9.31 -9.17 -8.25
CA PHE A 111 -8.02 -9.30 -8.94
C PHE A 111 -7.71 -8.06 -9.79
N ASP A 112 -8.66 -7.60 -10.62
CA ASP A 112 -8.49 -6.42 -11.46
C ASP A 112 -8.16 -5.18 -10.61
N ARG A 113 -8.89 -4.98 -9.51
CA ARG A 113 -8.59 -3.89 -8.56
C ARG A 113 -7.22 -4.01 -7.90
N ALA A 114 -6.77 -5.23 -7.59
CA ALA A 114 -5.44 -5.46 -7.04
C ALA A 114 -4.34 -5.12 -8.06
N VAL A 115 -4.52 -5.54 -9.31
CA VAL A 115 -3.59 -5.22 -10.41
C VAL A 115 -3.51 -3.72 -10.64
N GLU A 116 -4.65 -3.04 -10.77
CA GLU A 116 -4.70 -1.57 -10.90
C GLU A 116 -3.96 -0.86 -9.75
N ASN A 117 -4.14 -1.34 -8.53
CA ASN A 117 -3.48 -0.79 -7.36
C ASN A 117 -1.95 -0.96 -7.44
N ILE A 118 -1.48 -2.16 -7.79
CA ILE A 118 -0.05 -2.45 -7.94
C ILE A 118 0.57 -1.61 -9.07
N GLU A 119 -0.11 -1.45 -10.19
CA GLU A 119 0.34 -0.63 -11.31
C GLU A 119 0.43 0.86 -10.92
N GLN A 120 -0.57 1.39 -10.23
CA GLN A 120 -0.54 2.76 -9.72
C GLN A 120 0.61 2.97 -8.74
N TYR A 121 0.85 2.02 -7.83
CA TYR A 121 1.96 2.08 -6.89
C TYR A 121 3.33 1.99 -7.60
N SER A 122 3.44 1.13 -8.61
CA SER A 122 4.66 1.00 -9.42
C SER A 122 4.94 2.27 -10.22
N GLN A 123 3.93 2.89 -10.82
CA GLN A 123 4.06 4.18 -11.49
C GLN A 123 4.46 5.28 -10.51
N TYR A 124 3.89 5.27 -9.31
CA TYR A 124 4.25 6.19 -8.25
C TYR A 124 5.72 6.07 -7.84
N LYS A 125 6.20 4.84 -7.63
CA LYS A 125 7.61 4.56 -7.28
C LYS A 125 8.57 4.87 -8.44
N ASN A 126 8.14 4.65 -9.68
CA ASN A 126 9.00 4.80 -10.88
C ASN A 126 9.06 6.24 -11.42
N HIS A 127 8.30 7.18 -10.88
CA HIS A 127 8.34 8.59 -11.29
C HIS A 127 8.76 9.48 -10.12
N PRO A 128 10.07 9.63 -9.88
CA PRO A 128 10.56 10.51 -8.83
C PRO A 128 10.10 11.96 -9.06
N LEU A 129 10.05 12.74 -8.00
CA LEU A 129 9.79 14.17 -8.10
C LEU A 129 11.07 14.87 -8.54
N LEU A 130 11.03 15.51 -9.71
CA LEU A 130 12.14 16.27 -10.24
C LEU A 130 12.05 17.73 -9.75
N ILE A 131 13.04 18.17 -8.99
CA ILE A 131 13.13 19.52 -8.47
C ILE A 131 14.28 20.24 -9.18
N GLN A 132 13.98 21.42 -9.77
CA GLN A 132 14.98 22.28 -10.36
C GLN A 132 15.44 23.31 -9.33
N LEU A 133 16.71 23.26 -8.97
CA LEU A 133 17.43 24.25 -8.17
C LEU A 133 18.29 25.13 -9.07
N LYS A 134 18.79 26.25 -8.51
CA LYS A 134 19.81 27.07 -9.26
C LYS A 134 21.03 26.22 -9.57
N GLY A 135 21.21 25.87 -10.86
CA GLY A 135 22.41 25.17 -11.36
C GLY A 135 22.40 23.65 -11.23
N ARG A 136 21.38 23.04 -10.64
CA ARG A 136 21.25 21.57 -10.56
C ARG A 136 19.79 21.11 -10.50
N SER A 137 19.56 19.88 -10.94
CA SER A 137 18.27 19.18 -10.74
C SER A 137 18.46 18.06 -9.71
N ILE A 138 17.47 17.87 -8.85
CA ILE A 138 17.44 16.79 -7.85
C ILE A 138 16.25 15.90 -8.17
N CYS A 139 16.47 14.59 -8.20
CA CYS A 139 15.41 13.57 -8.23
C CYS A 139 15.18 13.07 -6.81
N ILE A 140 13.93 13.11 -6.36
CA ILE A 140 13.54 12.64 -5.03
C ILE A 140 12.52 11.53 -5.21
N GLU A 141 12.81 10.35 -4.66
CA GLU A 141 11.85 9.27 -4.60
C GLU A 141 10.66 9.71 -3.75
N LYS A 142 9.45 9.64 -4.32
CA LYS A 142 8.24 10.11 -3.61
C LYS A 142 7.98 9.32 -2.32
N THR A 143 8.46 8.08 -2.26
CA THR A 143 8.38 7.21 -1.07
C THR A 143 9.23 7.71 0.09
N GLU A 144 10.29 8.48 -0.19
CA GLU A 144 11.16 9.07 0.84
C GLU A 144 10.60 10.36 1.43
N ILE A 145 9.64 10.99 0.73
CA ILE A 145 9.04 12.24 1.17
C ILE A 145 8.05 11.97 2.30
N LEU A 146 8.28 12.59 3.45
CA LEU A 146 7.40 12.57 4.62
C LEU A 146 6.23 13.56 4.42
N TYR A 147 6.58 14.80 4.14
CA TYR A 147 5.63 15.87 3.86
C TYR A 147 6.30 17.05 3.15
N LEU A 148 5.48 17.94 2.62
CA LEU A 148 5.90 19.23 2.08
C LEU A 148 5.32 20.35 2.96
N GLU A 149 6.17 21.35 3.25
CA GLU A 149 5.76 22.55 3.99
C GLU A 149 5.94 23.80 3.12
N ASN A 150 4.93 24.68 3.14
CA ASN A 150 5.03 25.99 2.50
C ASN A 150 5.54 27.02 3.48
N ARG A 151 6.73 27.54 3.24
CA ARG A 151 7.34 28.62 4.01
C ARG A 151 7.50 29.88 3.16
N LEU A 152 6.53 30.77 3.28
CA LEU A 152 6.47 32.03 2.53
C LEU A 152 6.40 31.79 1.01
N LYS A 153 7.51 32.02 0.28
CA LYS A 153 7.64 31.83 -1.17
C LYS A 153 8.38 30.53 -1.55
N LYS A 154 8.74 29.71 -0.56
CA LYS A 154 9.52 28.49 -0.72
C LYS A 154 8.72 27.28 -0.26
N ILE A 155 9.06 26.16 -0.82
CA ILE A 155 8.60 24.85 -0.37
C ILE A 155 9.80 24.13 0.26
N GLU A 156 9.58 23.57 1.42
CA GLU A 156 10.47 22.62 2.06
C GLU A 156 9.91 21.21 1.84
N ILE A 157 10.71 20.31 1.27
CA ILE A 157 10.43 18.89 1.20
C ILE A 157 11.20 18.21 2.33
N HIS A 158 10.47 17.62 3.25
CA HIS A 158 11.03 16.86 4.37
C HIS A 158 11.09 15.39 4.00
N THR A 159 12.29 14.83 4.01
CA THR A 159 12.56 13.40 3.83
C THR A 159 13.09 12.80 5.12
N LEU A 160 13.33 11.48 5.15
CA LEU A 160 13.95 10.84 6.32
C LEU A 160 15.36 11.35 6.61
N ASN A 161 16.08 11.80 5.58
CA ASN A 161 17.51 12.08 5.65
C ASN A 161 17.83 13.58 5.63
N GLU A 162 17.03 14.38 4.94
CA GLU A 162 17.31 15.79 4.72
C GLU A 162 16.03 16.62 4.48
N THR A 163 16.17 17.93 4.56
CA THR A 163 15.15 18.90 4.14
C THR A 163 15.67 19.69 2.94
N ILE A 164 14.89 19.70 1.86
CA ILE A 164 15.25 20.37 0.60
C ILE A 164 14.37 21.59 0.42
N GLU A 165 14.99 22.78 0.37
CA GLU A 165 14.29 24.06 0.19
C GLU A 165 14.45 24.59 -1.23
N PHE A 166 13.34 25.04 -1.85
CA PHE A 166 13.37 25.64 -3.19
C PHE A 166 12.16 26.55 -3.44
N TYR A 167 12.27 27.40 -4.47
CA TYR A 167 11.18 28.28 -4.87
C TYR A 167 10.14 27.52 -5.70
N ALA A 168 8.98 27.32 -5.14
CA ALA A 168 7.83 26.69 -5.81
C ALA A 168 6.52 27.07 -5.11
N SER A 169 5.40 26.61 -5.66
CA SER A 169 4.11 26.69 -5.01
C SER A 169 3.51 25.29 -4.82
N MET A 170 2.77 25.10 -3.73
CA MET A 170 2.04 23.84 -3.50
C MET A 170 1.11 23.49 -4.67
N LYS A 171 0.47 24.50 -5.29
CA LYS A 171 -0.41 24.32 -6.44
C LYS A 171 0.28 23.66 -7.63
N ASN A 172 1.57 23.95 -7.83
CA ASN A 172 2.35 23.38 -8.94
C ASN A 172 2.92 22.00 -8.62
N LEU A 173 3.14 21.68 -7.34
CA LEU A 173 3.72 20.40 -6.91
C LEU A 173 2.65 19.32 -6.67
N GLU A 174 1.51 19.71 -6.11
CA GLU A 174 0.42 18.77 -5.78
C GLU A 174 0.01 17.86 -6.96
N PRO A 175 -0.13 18.34 -8.21
CA PRO A 175 -0.43 17.48 -9.35
C PRO A 175 0.68 16.50 -9.75
N GLN A 176 1.92 16.77 -9.35
CA GLN A 176 3.08 15.91 -9.64
C GLN A 176 3.25 14.79 -8.60
N LEU A 177 2.54 14.93 -7.48
CA LEU A 177 2.50 13.95 -6.40
C LEU A 177 1.29 13.02 -6.59
N SER A 178 1.40 11.80 -6.09
CA SER A 178 0.33 10.81 -6.25
C SER A 178 -0.82 11.04 -5.27
N THR A 179 -1.85 10.20 -5.41
CA THR A 179 -2.98 10.09 -4.47
C THR A 179 -2.56 9.63 -3.06
N ALA A 180 -1.30 9.25 -2.85
CA ALA A 180 -0.72 8.99 -1.53
C ALA A 180 -0.50 10.28 -0.72
N PHE A 181 -0.50 11.44 -1.37
CA PHE A 181 -0.37 12.72 -0.67
C PHE A 181 -1.72 13.38 -0.44
N PHE A 182 -1.86 13.96 0.73
CA PHE A 182 -3.07 14.72 1.10
C PHE A 182 -2.73 16.12 1.60
N ARG A 183 -3.41 17.11 1.06
CA ARG A 183 -3.28 18.50 1.51
C ARG A 183 -4.10 18.74 2.78
N CYS A 184 -3.48 18.50 3.93
CA CYS A 184 -4.11 18.58 5.25
C CYS A 184 -4.26 20.01 5.77
N HIS A 185 -3.49 20.97 5.23
CA HIS A 185 -3.56 22.40 5.54
C HIS A 185 -3.09 23.22 4.34
N ARG A 186 -3.38 24.53 4.31
CA ARG A 186 -2.88 25.42 3.23
C ARG A 186 -1.35 25.40 3.09
N GLY A 187 -0.64 25.13 4.19
CA GLY A 187 0.81 25.07 4.25
C GLY A 187 1.40 23.66 4.27
N TYR A 188 0.58 22.59 4.35
CA TYR A 188 1.09 21.23 4.51
C TYR A 188 0.45 20.25 3.54
N LEU A 189 1.29 19.43 2.91
CA LEU A 189 0.93 18.29 2.09
C LEU A 189 1.63 17.05 2.64
N VAL A 190 0.89 16.15 3.28
CA VAL A 190 1.43 14.99 3.99
C VAL A 190 1.37 13.74 3.11
N ASN A 191 2.41 12.92 3.16
CA ASN A 191 2.40 11.59 2.57
C ASN A 191 1.74 10.60 3.55
N MET A 192 0.60 10.04 3.13
CA MET A 192 -0.22 9.16 3.97
C MET A 192 0.47 7.85 4.34
N TYR A 193 1.49 7.43 3.61
CA TYR A 193 2.33 6.27 3.94
C TYR A 193 3.05 6.42 5.29
N TRP A 194 3.46 7.65 5.62
CA TRP A 194 4.22 7.93 6.83
C TRP A 194 3.36 8.23 8.05
N ILE A 195 2.04 8.20 7.94
CA ILE A 195 1.14 8.45 9.08
C ILE A 195 1.20 7.27 10.05
N HIS A 196 1.48 7.58 11.31
CA HIS A 196 1.39 6.65 12.43
C HIS A 196 0.01 6.72 13.09
N GLU A 197 -0.41 7.93 13.49
CA GLU A 197 -1.72 8.19 14.09
C GLU A 197 -2.22 9.59 13.75
N TYR A 198 -3.47 9.87 14.01
CA TYR A 198 -4.05 11.21 13.81
C TYR A 198 -5.27 11.44 14.71
N ASP A 199 -5.49 12.71 15.03
CA ASP A 199 -6.72 13.20 15.65
C ASP A 199 -7.43 14.24 14.75
N ASN A 200 -8.33 15.06 15.32
CA ASN A 200 -9.10 16.05 14.56
C ASN A 200 -8.31 17.33 14.22
N SER A 201 -7.08 17.47 14.67
CA SER A 201 -6.25 18.66 14.50
C SER A 201 -4.78 18.36 14.16
N THR A 202 -4.34 17.12 14.36
CA THR A 202 -2.93 16.73 14.25
C THR A 202 -2.77 15.39 13.56
N ILE A 203 -1.75 15.28 12.74
CA ILE A 203 -1.27 14.03 12.16
C ILE A 203 0.12 13.78 12.74
N ILE A 204 0.36 12.60 13.30
CA ILE A 204 1.67 12.17 13.80
C ILE A 204 2.28 11.19 12.82
N LEU A 205 3.49 11.46 12.38
CA LEU A 205 4.24 10.61 11.45
C LEU A 205 4.99 9.50 12.19
N LYS A 206 5.40 8.48 11.46
CA LYS A 206 6.17 7.31 11.98
C LYS A 206 7.52 7.74 12.62
N ASN A 207 8.06 8.89 12.25
CA ASN A 207 9.26 9.47 12.87
C ASN A 207 8.96 10.36 14.10
N GLY A 208 7.69 10.48 14.50
CA GLY A 208 7.25 11.28 15.65
C GLY A 208 6.94 12.74 15.36
N GLU A 209 7.20 13.22 14.14
CA GLU A 209 6.87 14.60 13.77
C GLU A 209 5.35 14.82 13.70
N LYS A 210 4.94 16.05 14.07
CA LYS A 210 3.54 16.46 14.15
C LYS A 210 3.20 17.45 13.05
N ILE A 211 2.21 17.11 12.23
CA ILE A 211 1.70 17.94 11.13
C ILE A 211 0.32 18.47 11.49
N TYR A 212 0.09 19.76 11.30
CA TYR A 212 -1.20 20.37 11.56
C TYR A 212 -2.25 19.94 10.52
N LEU A 213 -3.40 19.47 11.03
CA LEU A 213 -4.58 19.13 10.23
C LEU A 213 -5.65 20.19 10.45
N ALA A 214 -6.02 20.91 9.40
CA ALA A 214 -7.06 21.92 9.47
C ALA A 214 -8.43 21.27 9.73
N LYS A 215 -9.22 21.86 10.67
CA LYS A 215 -10.53 21.29 11.08
C LYS A 215 -11.46 21.06 9.90
N GLU A 216 -11.51 21.99 8.96
CA GLU A 216 -12.32 21.89 7.74
C GLU A 216 -11.84 20.79 6.78
N LYS A 217 -10.60 20.31 6.92
CA LYS A 217 -10.01 19.23 6.13
C LYS A 217 -10.20 17.85 6.77
N TYR A 218 -10.55 17.76 8.04
CA TYR A 218 -10.61 16.49 8.79
C TYR A 218 -11.52 15.44 8.12
N SER A 219 -12.75 15.82 7.73
CA SER A 219 -13.69 14.88 7.09
C SER A 219 -13.18 14.38 5.74
N ALA A 220 -12.60 15.28 4.92
CA ALA A 220 -12.01 14.93 3.64
C ALA A 220 -10.75 14.06 3.81
N PHE A 221 -9.91 14.40 4.79
CA PHE A 221 -8.73 13.63 5.16
C PHE A 221 -9.10 12.20 5.56
N LYS A 222 -10.05 12.03 6.48
CA LYS A 222 -10.51 10.71 6.91
C LYS A 222 -10.98 9.84 5.75
N LYS A 223 -11.77 10.42 4.82
CA LYS A 223 -12.22 9.72 3.61
C LYS A 223 -11.05 9.32 2.70
N ALA A 224 -10.09 10.23 2.49
CA ALA A 224 -8.91 9.98 1.65
C ALA A 224 -8.02 8.92 2.28
N TYR A 225 -7.74 9.01 3.59
CA TYR A 225 -6.89 8.07 4.31
C TYR A 225 -7.51 6.67 4.37
N MET A 226 -8.82 6.55 4.63
CA MET A 226 -9.52 5.26 4.56
C MET A 226 -9.50 4.65 3.17
N ARG A 227 -9.60 5.48 2.11
CA ARG A 227 -9.43 5.01 0.73
C ARG A 227 -8.00 4.52 0.48
N TYR A 228 -7.02 5.28 0.96
CA TYR A 228 -5.60 4.96 0.86
C TYR A 228 -5.30 3.60 1.51
N LEU A 229 -5.76 3.37 2.74
CA LEU A 229 -5.60 2.09 3.45
C LEU A 229 -6.31 0.93 2.73
N ARG A 230 -7.54 1.15 2.24
CA ARG A 230 -8.29 0.14 1.47
C ARG A 230 -7.61 -0.26 0.16
N ASN A 231 -6.80 0.61 -0.40
CA ASN A 231 -6.03 0.34 -1.61
C ASN A 231 -4.70 -0.37 -1.33
N GLY A 232 -4.45 -0.84 -0.11
CA GLY A 232 -3.27 -1.60 0.26
C GLY A 232 -1.98 -0.77 0.36
N ASN A 233 -2.10 0.55 0.54
CA ASN A 233 -0.98 1.48 0.61
C ASN A 233 -0.59 1.85 2.06
N GLY A 234 -1.12 1.17 3.06
CA GLY A 234 -0.87 1.41 4.48
C GLY A 234 0.01 0.35 5.12
#